data_34ada9a1e1b687ad162d2744abdb8f25
#
_entry.id   34ada9a1e1b687ad162d2744abdb8f25
#
_cell.length_a   1.000
_cell.length_b   1.000
_cell.length_c   1.000
_cell.angle_alpha   90.00
_cell.angle_beta   90.00
_cell.angle_gamma   90.00
#
_symmetry.space_group_name_H-M   'P 1'
#
loop_
_entity.id
_entity.type
_entity.pdbx_description
1 polymer ?
#
loop_
_entity_poly.entity_id
_entity_poly.type
_entity_poly.pdbx_seq_one_letter_code
_entity_poly.pdbx_strand_id
1 'polypeptide(L)'
;MTPDMLFVFALLGIIILLFISDRIRMDLVALMGVVALALSGIITPAEAVSGFGEPVVVMIAALFVVGEALFRTGIAAAAGHWLLQMGGQNTTRLLLLLLPLVALLSAFMSSTGAVALLIPVVLSIARRAGLSPSQLMMPLAFAALIGGMLTLIGTPPNIIVSSQMRSAGLEPFGFFDFTPLGLAVLACAMLYLIGPARRLLPRRTDGSDANPAPGIAALSQRYALSQQLHRLQIRPGSPLGGKTPAEAALRTEHEITVIAISRNGGLLSSLLPVLSHTRMQYQDQLLVYADRDTLDAHCHRLGLEPLGFPARDMHQLQQEMGVVEVLLPPESPLCGHSIKEGRFRERFGLSVIGVRRGRDPMSARFAETALAPGDSLLLAGSWSRIRTLQQGRELVILQQPAELDEAPTHGRRAPLALALLLGMLILMTTGWLDNLSAILLTATGMILGGCVSLREAYRSLNATSLILIAGMLPLALAMERSGALAFMVNHLVALIGPGSPLLLCTSLFLLTSVLSQFISNTATTVLVAPIALSTAQLTGLNPEPVMMTVAIAASTAFATPIASPVNTLVLGPGNYRFADFARVGIPLQLLALVITLVLTPLLFPF
;
A
#
# COMPACT_ATOMS: atom_id res chain seq x y z
N MET A 1 11.01 25.17 38.88
CA MET A 1 11.17 25.04 37.41
C MET A 1 12.24 26.05 36.96
N THR A 2 13.23 25.62 36.24
CA THR A 2 14.23 26.51 35.62
C THR A 2 13.66 27.16 34.35
N PRO A 3 14.23 28.28 33.87
CA PRO A 3 13.80 28.94 32.62
C PRO A 3 13.86 27.96 31.43
N ASP A 4 14.88 27.11 31.37
CA ASP A 4 15.06 26.10 30.31
C ASP A 4 13.96 25.03 30.34
N MET A 5 13.57 24.57 31.55
CA MET A 5 12.44 23.66 31.71
C MET A 5 11.14 24.29 31.21
N LEU A 6 10.90 25.56 31.54
CA LEU A 6 9.68 26.26 31.12
C LEU A 6 9.62 26.40 29.59
N PHE A 7 10.76 26.74 28.98
CA PHE A 7 10.88 26.84 27.53
C PHE A 7 10.59 25.49 26.84
N VAL A 8 11.19 24.39 27.32
CA VAL A 8 11.01 23.06 26.76
C VAL A 8 9.56 22.59 26.92
N PHE A 9 8.91 22.85 28.08
CA PHE A 9 7.49 22.53 28.26
C PHE A 9 6.57 23.36 27.36
N ALA A 10 6.86 24.65 27.21
CA ALA A 10 6.11 25.51 26.30
C ALA A 10 6.25 25.03 24.85
N LEU A 11 7.48 24.72 24.43
CA LEU A 11 7.76 24.19 23.09
C LEU A 11 7.04 22.85 22.85
N LEU A 12 7.14 21.91 23.81
CA LEU A 12 6.44 20.63 23.76
C LEU A 12 4.92 20.82 23.64
N GLY A 13 4.34 21.72 24.47
CA GLY A 13 2.91 22.02 24.42
C GLY A 13 2.48 22.62 23.08
N ILE A 14 3.28 23.53 22.51
CA ILE A 14 3.03 24.12 21.19
C ILE A 14 3.09 23.04 20.12
N ILE A 15 4.10 22.18 20.12
CA ILE A 15 4.25 21.07 19.15
C ILE A 15 3.03 20.15 19.22
N ILE A 16 2.60 19.74 20.42
CA ILE A 16 1.42 18.88 20.60
C ILE A 16 0.16 19.57 20.08
N LEU A 17 -0.06 20.84 20.41
CA LEU A 17 -1.20 21.61 19.92
C LEU A 17 -1.21 21.75 18.40
N LEU A 18 -0.05 21.98 17.78
CA LEU A 18 0.08 22.05 16.33
C LEU A 18 -0.19 20.70 15.67
N PHE A 19 0.25 19.60 16.27
CA PHE A 19 -0.05 18.25 15.77
C PHE A 19 -1.55 17.94 15.85
N ILE A 20 -2.20 18.29 16.97
CA ILE A 20 -3.66 18.09 17.14
C ILE A 20 -4.45 18.97 16.17
N SER A 21 -3.99 20.20 15.91
CA SER A 21 -4.70 21.14 15.03
C SER A 21 -4.68 20.72 13.56
N ASP A 22 -3.71 19.91 13.14
CA ASP A 22 -3.46 19.42 11.77
C ASP A 22 -3.44 20.55 10.69
N ARG A 23 -3.24 21.81 11.13
CA ARG A 23 -3.17 22.97 10.22
C ARG A 23 -1.82 23.11 9.54
N ILE A 24 -0.78 22.60 10.17
CA ILE A 24 0.60 22.62 9.69
C ILE A 24 1.08 21.18 9.58
N ARG A 25 1.77 20.85 8.50
CA ARG A 25 2.32 19.51 8.30
C ARG A 25 3.27 19.13 9.44
N MET A 26 3.16 17.90 9.91
CA MET A 26 3.92 17.41 11.07
C MET A 26 5.44 17.48 10.88
N ASP A 27 5.95 17.26 9.67
CA ASP A 27 7.37 17.39 9.33
C ASP A 27 7.87 18.84 9.50
N LEU A 28 7.06 19.82 9.09
CA LEU A 28 7.40 21.24 9.27
C LEU A 28 7.37 21.63 10.73
N VAL A 29 6.40 21.15 11.51
CA VAL A 29 6.34 21.38 12.97
C VAL A 29 7.58 20.81 13.67
N ALA A 30 8.02 19.61 13.28
CA ALA A 30 9.24 19.01 13.82
C ALA A 30 10.48 19.85 13.48
N LEU A 31 10.60 20.34 12.23
CA LEU A 31 11.69 21.25 11.83
C LEU A 31 11.65 22.59 12.58
N MET A 32 10.46 23.15 12.81
CA MET A 32 10.32 24.36 13.65
C MET A 32 10.81 24.08 15.07
N GLY A 33 10.53 22.88 15.62
CA GLY A 33 11.06 22.43 16.91
C GLY A 33 12.59 22.38 16.93
N VAL A 34 13.21 21.80 15.88
CA VAL A 34 14.68 21.76 15.72
C VAL A 34 15.27 23.18 15.74
N VAL A 35 14.70 24.10 14.96
CA VAL A 35 15.15 25.49 14.88
C VAL A 35 15.00 26.18 16.23
N ALA A 36 13.85 26.02 16.89
CA ALA A 36 13.61 26.64 18.22
C ALA A 36 14.62 26.12 19.25
N LEU A 37 14.91 24.84 19.26
CA LEU A 37 15.90 24.23 20.15
C LEU A 37 17.33 24.70 19.84
N ALA A 38 17.71 24.82 18.57
CA ALA A 38 19.01 25.32 18.17
C ALA A 38 19.22 26.79 18.58
N LEU A 39 18.15 27.61 18.53
CA LEU A 39 18.18 29.02 18.91
C LEU A 39 18.11 29.23 20.44
N SER A 40 17.54 28.28 21.18
CA SER A 40 17.43 28.37 22.65
C SER A 40 18.77 28.28 23.38
N GLY A 41 19.78 27.68 22.76
CA GLY A 41 21.07 27.38 23.40
C GLY A 41 21.06 26.19 24.38
N ILE A 42 19.92 25.53 24.59
CA ILE A 42 19.80 24.34 25.47
C ILE A 42 20.59 23.15 24.86
N ILE A 43 20.57 23.05 23.53
CA ILE A 43 21.37 22.10 22.77
C ILE A 43 22.16 22.85 21.70
N THR A 44 23.29 22.29 21.29
CA THR A 44 24.09 22.86 20.21
C THR A 44 23.43 22.67 18.85
N PRO A 45 23.74 23.49 17.84
CA PRO A 45 23.22 23.30 16.49
C PRO A 45 23.56 21.92 15.89
N ALA A 46 24.71 21.35 16.22
CA ALA A 46 25.11 20.00 15.79
C ALA A 46 24.18 18.93 16.40
N GLU A 47 23.86 19.06 17.68
CA GLU A 47 22.91 18.17 18.38
C GLU A 47 21.49 18.35 17.88
N ALA A 48 21.10 19.58 17.52
CA ALA A 48 19.78 19.84 16.97
C ALA A 48 19.54 19.12 15.63
N VAL A 49 20.57 18.86 14.83
CA VAL A 49 20.48 18.12 13.57
C VAL A 49 20.96 16.66 13.68
N SER A 50 21.43 16.22 14.83
CA SER A 50 21.97 14.86 15.04
C SER A 50 20.96 13.77 14.72
N GLY A 51 19.67 14.02 14.97
CA GLY A 51 18.58 13.10 14.68
C GLY A 51 18.52 12.65 13.22
N PHE A 52 19.00 13.43 12.26
CA PHE A 52 19.04 13.04 10.83
C PHE A 52 20.10 11.96 10.53
N GLY A 53 21.12 11.85 11.38
CA GLY A 53 22.15 10.79 11.28
C GLY A 53 21.86 9.56 12.16
N GLU A 54 20.77 9.54 12.88
CA GLU A 54 20.42 8.44 13.78
C GLU A 54 20.17 7.13 13.02
N PRO A 55 20.73 6.00 13.49
CA PRO A 55 20.53 4.70 12.86
C PRO A 55 19.07 4.33 12.61
N VAL A 56 18.16 4.72 13.50
CA VAL A 56 16.72 4.45 13.38
C VAL A 56 16.11 5.11 12.14
N VAL A 57 16.53 6.32 11.79
CA VAL A 57 16.02 7.05 10.62
C VAL A 57 16.46 6.36 9.33
N VAL A 58 17.74 5.97 9.27
CA VAL A 58 18.31 5.24 8.11
C VAL A 58 17.67 3.86 7.97
N MET A 59 17.44 3.16 9.08
CA MET A 59 16.80 1.85 9.11
C MET A 59 15.34 1.91 8.58
N ILE A 60 14.57 2.90 9.02
CA ILE A 60 13.20 3.11 8.55
C ILE A 60 13.17 3.48 7.06
N ALA A 61 14.10 4.32 6.60
CA ALA A 61 14.24 4.64 5.18
C ALA A 61 14.50 3.39 4.32
N ALA A 62 15.42 2.54 4.74
CA ALA A 62 15.73 1.29 4.05
C ALA A 62 14.55 0.30 4.06
N LEU A 63 13.77 0.24 5.15
CA LEU A 63 12.55 -0.56 5.23
C LEU A 63 11.45 -0.11 4.27
N PHE A 64 11.31 1.20 4.01
CA PHE A 64 10.41 1.67 2.96
C PHE A 64 10.80 1.11 1.59
N VAL A 65 12.09 1.02 1.29
CA VAL A 65 12.59 0.42 0.03
C VAL A 65 12.29 -1.08 -0.03
N VAL A 66 12.52 -1.82 1.06
CA VAL A 66 12.18 -3.25 1.15
C VAL A 66 10.69 -3.48 0.94
N GLY A 67 9.84 -2.70 1.62
CA GLY A 67 8.39 -2.77 1.49
C GLY A 67 7.91 -2.49 0.06
N GLU A 68 8.46 -1.46 -0.59
CA GLU A 68 8.15 -1.14 -2.00
C GLU A 68 8.58 -2.26 -2.95
N ALA A 69 9.73 -2.88 -2.72
CA ALA A 69 10.19 -4.01 -3.54
C ALA A 69 9.24 -5.22 -3.43
N LEU A 70 8.74 -5.53 -2.23
CA LEU A 70 7.74 -6.60 -2.02
C LEU A 70 6.42 -6.26 -2.72
N PHE A 71 6.02 -4.99 -2.70
CA PHE A 71 4.84 -4.51 -3.41
C PHE A 71 5.00 -4.65 -4.93
N ARG A 72 6.10 -4.13 -5.50
CA ARG A 72 6.36 -4.12 -6.95
C ARG A 72 6.57 -5.49 -7.56
N THR A 73 7.08 -6.45 -6.79
CA THR A 73 7.24 -7.84 -7.25
C THR A 73 5.93 -8.62 -7.24
N GLY A 74 4.82 -8.05 -6.74
CA GLY A 74 3.49 -8.65 -6.82
C GLY A 74 3.23 -9.76 -5.79
N ILE A 75 4.09 -9.92 -4.78
CA ILE A 75 3.90 -10.91 -3.70
C ILE A 75 2.56 -10.65 -2.99
N ALA A 76 2.27 -9.39 -2.67
CA ALA A 76 1.03 -9.02 -2.01
C ALA A 76 -0.20 -9.18 -2.94
N ALA A 77 -0.05 -8.94 -4.25
CA ALA A 77 -1.12 -9.19 -5.22
C ALA A 77 -1.43 -10.70 -5.34
N ALA A 78 -0.41 -11.56 -5.36
CA ALA A 78 -0.59 -13.01 -5.36
C ALA A 78 -1.36 -13.51 -4.13
N ALA A 79 -1.05 -12.95 -2.94
CA ALA A 79 -1.78 -13.24 -1.71
C ALA A 79 -3.26 -12.82 -1.78
N GLY A 80 -3.55 -11.64 -2.36
CA GLY A 80 -4.92 -11.18 -2.62
C GLY A 80 -5.71 -12.11 -3.54
N HIS A 81 -5.07 -12.62 -4.59
CA HIS A 81 -5.68 -13.58 -5.51
C HIS A 81 -5.99 -14.93 -4.86
N TRP A 82 -5.07 -15.43 -4.05
CA TRP A 82 -5.30 -16.63 -3.24
C TRP A 82 -6.53 -16.47 -2.35
N LEU A 83 -6.69 -15.31 -1.73
CA LEU A 83 -7.86 -14.98 -0.91
C LEU A 83 -9.17 -15.03 -1.70
N LEU A 84 -9.18 -14.49 -2.94
CA LEU A 84 -10.35 -14.54 -3.83
C LEU A 84 -10.78 -15.98 -4.16
N GLN A 85 -9.82 -16.88 -4.37
CA GLN A 85 -10.10 -18.29 -4.67
C GLN A 85 -10.63 -19.08 -3.47
N MET A 86 -10.09 -18.81 -2.28
CA MET A 86 -10.38 -19.58 -1.06
C MET A 86 -11.58 -19.04 -0.25
N GLY A 87 -11.92 -17.75 -0.40
CA GLY A 87 -12.85 -17.05 0.48
C GLY A 87 -14.31 -17.51 0.38
N GLY A 88 -14.80 -17.85 -0.81
CA GLY A 88 -16.21 -18.22 -1.02
C GLY A 88 -17.19 -17.07 -0.68
N GLN A 89 -18.44 -17.41 -0.31
CA GLN A 89 -19.51 -16.44 0.01
C GLN A 89 -19.74 -16.24 1.53
N ASN A 90 -19.01 -16.93 2.38
CA ASN A 90 -19.19 -16.88 3.82
C ASN A 90 -18.33 -15.79 4.46
N THR A 91 -18.96 -14.74 5.01
CA THR A 91 -18.28 -13.61 5.67
C THR A 91 -17.31 -14.03 6.76
N THR A 92 -17.69 -15.03 7.57
CA THR A 92 -16.83 -15.52 8.65
C THR A 92 -15.57 -16.17 8.09
N ARG A 93 -15.70 -17.01 7.06
CA ARG A 93 -14.55 -17.65 6.40
C ARG A 93 -13.66 -16.61 5.72
N LEU A 94 -14.26 -15.60 5.08
CA LEU A 94 -13.54 -14.49 4.48
C LEU A 94 -12.72 -13.73 5.52
N LEU A 95 -13.31 -13.37 6.66
CA LEU A 95 -12.59 -12.68 7.74
C LEU A 95 -11.50 -13.56 8.35
N LEU A 96 -11.77 -14.86 8.56
CA LEU A 96 -10.77 -15.81 9.08
C LEU A 96 -9.53 -15.94 8.18
N LEU A 97 -9.67 -15.77 6.87
CA LEU A 97 -8.56 -15.79 5.91
C LEU A 97 -7.94 -14.40 5.71
N LEU A 98 -8.78 -13.36 5.64
CA LEU A 98 -8.34 -11.99 5.39
C LEU A 98 -7.48 -11.44 6.51
N LEU A 99 -7.93 -11.56 7.78
CA LEU A 99 -7.26 -10.92 8.92
C LEU A 99 -5.83 -11.43 9.12
N PRO A 100 -5.55 -12.76 9.16
CA PRO A 100 -4.18 -13.25 9.28
C PRO A 100 -3.33 -12.92 8.06
N LEU A 101 -3.90 -12.97 6.84
CA LEU A 101 -3.18 -12.62 5.61
C LEU A 101 -2.70 -11.18 5.64
N VAL A 102 -3.60 -10.26 5.98
CA VAL A 102 -3.28 -8.83 6.08
C VAL A 102 -2.26 -8.58 7.17
N ALA A 103 -2.44 -9.19 8.34
CA ALA A 103 -1.50 -9.06 9.45
C ALA A 103 -0.10 -9.58 9.07
N LEU A 104 -0.03 -10.73 8.38
CA LEU A 104 1.23 -11.28 7.89
C LEU A 104 1.92 -10.34 6.88
N LEU A 105 1.17 -9.79 5.91
CA LEU A 105 1.72 -8.83 4.97
C LEU A 105 2.23 -7.58 5.69
N SER A 106 1.44 -7.05 6.62
CA SER A 106 1.78 -5.83 7.36
C SER A 106 2.94 -6.03 8.35
N ALA A 107 3.23 -7.26 8.74
CA ALA A 107 4.40 -7.57 9.59
C ALA A 107 5.74 -7.30 8.89
N PHE A 108 5.78 -7.31 7.55
CA PHE A 108 7.01 -7.18 6.76
C PHE A 108 6.99 -6.01 5.77
N MET A 109 5.86 -5.32 5.64
CA MET A 109 5.72 -4.16 4.76
C MET A 109 4.85 -3.09 5.42
N SER A 110 4.83 -1.88 4.87
CA SER A 110 3.99 -0.80 5.39
C SER A 110 2.53 -1.22 5.49
N SER A 111 1.90 -1.04 6.68
CA SER A 111 0.47 -1.32 6.89
C SER A 111 -0.42 -0.55 5.91
N THR A 112 -0.04 0.69 5.58
CA THR A 112 -0.73 1.52 4.58
C THR A 112 -0.67 0.90 3.18
N GLY A 113 0.51 0.39 2.78
CA GLY A 113 0.71 -0.30 1.50
C GLY A 113 -0.09 -1.60 1.41
N ALA A 114 -0.08 -2.41 2.48
CA ALA A 114 -0.83 -3.66 2.55
C ALA A 114 -2.35 -3.41 2.39
N VAL A 115 -2.89 -2.39 3.07
CA VAL A 115 -4.31 -2.03 2.99
C VAL A 115 -4.66 -1.45 1.62
N ALA A 116 -3.87 -0.51 1.10
CA ALA A 116 -4.11 0.10 -0.21
C ALA A 116 -4.22 -0.96 -1.32
N LEU A 117 -3.32 -1.96 -1.29
CA LEU A 117 -3.33 -3.06 -2.25
C LEU A 117 -4.57 -3.97 -2.10
N LEU A 118 -5.02 -4.23 -0.87
CA LEU A 118 -6.11 -5.17 -0.63
C LEU A 118 -7.50 -4.54 -0.71
N ILE A 119 -7.63 -3.21 -0.68
CA ILE A 119 -8.92 -2.51 -0.85
C ILE A 119 -9.67 -2.98 -2.11
N PRO A 120 -9.12 -2.94 -3.33
CA PRO A 120 -9.84 -3.36 -4.53
C PRO A 120 -10.16 -4.85 -4.51
N VAL A 121 -9.28 -5.70 -3.95
CA VAL A 121 -9.53 -7.13 -3.77
C VAL A 121 -10.74 -7.35 -2.86
N VAL A 122 -10.77 -6.68 -1.70
CA VAL A 122 -11.87 -6.79 -0.71
C VAL A 122 -13.18 -6.23 -1.29
N LEU A 123 -13.14 -5.13 -2.05
CA LEU A 123 -14.32 -4.61 -2.78
C LEU A 123 -14.83 -5.61 -3.82
N SER A 124 -13.94 -6.28 -4.54
CA SER A 124 -14.30 -7.34 -5.49
C SER A 124 -14.95 -8.53 -4.79
N ILE A 125 -14.40 -8.95 -3.65
CA ILE A 125 -14.96 -10.02 -2.81
C ILE A 125 -16.35 -9.64 -2.30
N ALA A 126 -16.49 -8.42 -1.73
CA ALA A 126 -17.75 -7.93 -1.20
C ALA A 126 -18.86 -7.95 -2.26
N ARG A 127 -18.56 -7.46 -3.47
CA ARG A 127 -19.50 -7.49 -4.61
C ARG A 127 -19.89 -8.91 -5.02
N ARG A 128 -18.92 -9.84 -5.17
CA ARG A 128 -19.19 -11.23 -5.57
C ARG A 128 -19.96 -12.00 -4.51
N ALA A 129 -19.71 -11.71 -3.24
CA ALA A 129 -20.37 -12.36 -2.11
C ALA A 129 -21.71 -11.71 -1.71
N GLY A 130 -22.11 -10.59 -2.35
CA GLY A 130 -23.29 -9.82 -1.97
C GLY A 130 -23.19 -9.19 -0.57
N LEU A 131 -21.96 -8.89 -0.11
CA LEU A 131 -21.67 -8.33 1.21
C LEU A 131 -21.49 -6.82 1.13
N SER A 132 -21.84 -6.11 2.21
CA SER A 132 -21.50 -4.70 2.33
C SER A 132 -19.99 -4.53 2.53
N PRO A 133 -19.30 -3.67 1.75
CA PRO A 133 -17.87 -3.37 1.95
C PRO A 133 -17.54 -2.93 3.37
N SER A 134 -18.47 -2.24 4.03
CA SER A 134 -18.32 -1.79 5.42
C SER A 134 -18.12 -2.93 6.44
N GLN A 135 -18.43 -4.17 6.10
CA GLN A 135 -18.20 -5.31 6.99
C GLN A 135 -16.77 -5.88 6.89
N LEU A 136 -16.02 -5.52 5.84
CA LEU A 136 -14.69 -6.06 5.57
C LEU A 136 -13.58 -5.01 5.66
N MET A 137 -13.88 -3.73 5.35
CA MET A 137 -12.86 -2.67 5.24
C MET A 137 -12.26 -2.27 6.58
N MET A 138 -13.06 -2.08 7.64
CA MET A 138 -12.54 -1.75 8.98
C MET A 138 -11.76 -2.91 9.60
N PRO A 139 -12.25 -4.17 9.56
CA PRO A 139 -11.45 -5.33 9.92
C PRO A 139 -10.11 -5.42 9.17
N LEU A 140 -10.08 -5.13 7.86
CA LEU A 140 -8.86 -5.05 7.05
C LEU A 140 -7.86 -4.05 7.65
N ALA A 141 -8.32 -2.82 7.94
CA ALA A 141 -7.49 -1.76 8.49
C ALA A 141 -6.92 -2.14 9.87
N PHE A 142 -7.76 -2.65 10.76
CA PHE A 142 -7.34 -3.03 12.11
C PHE A 142 -6.37 -4.21 12.10
N ALA A 143 -6.60 -5.21 11.24
CA ALA A 143 -5.66 -6.31 11.06
C ALA A 143 -4.29 -5.85 10.55
N ALA A 144 -4.25 -4.85 9.66
CA ALA A 144 -2.99 -4.29 9.20
C ALA A 144 -2.24 -3.53 10.31
N LEU A 145 -2.95 -2.76 11.14
CA LEU A 145 -2.34 -2.08 12.28
C LEU A 145 -1.78 -3.09 13.30
N ILE A 146 -2.54 -4.14 13.61
CA ILE A 146 -2.10 -5.22 14.52
C ILE A 146 -0.95 -6.01 13.89
N GLY A 147 -0.98 -6.24 12.58
CA GLY A 147 0.11 -6.88 11.84
C GLY A 147 1.44 -6.16 12.01
N GLY A 148 1.42 -4.82 12.05
CA GLY A 148 2.60 -4.02 12.38
C GLY A 148 3.18 -4.29 13.78
N MET A 149 2.37 -4.76 14.72
CA MET A 149 2.83 -5.13 16.08
C MET A 149 3.53 -6.50 16.13
N LEU A 150 3.54 -7.29 15.05
CA LEU A 150 4.06 -8.66 15.08
C LEU A 150 5.58 -8.75 15.02
N THR A 151 6.25 -7.77 14.44
CA THR A 151 7.70 -7.79 14.25
C THR A 151 8.34 -6.45 14.58
N LEU A 152 9.63 -6.44 14.83
CA LEU A 152 10.39 -5.21 15.07
C LEU A 152 10.20 -4.19 13.93
N ILE A 153 10.13 -4.65 12.69
CA ILE A 153 10.10 -3.79 11.47
C ILE A 153 8.69 -3.46 10.98
N GLY A 154 7.67 -4.10 11.52
CA GLY A 154 6.29 -3.96 11.03
C GLY A 154 5.72 -2.55 11.20
N THR A 155 6.18 -1.81 12.21
CA THR A 155 5.75 -0.44 12.48
C THR A 155 6.88 0.39 13.10
N PRO A 156 6.99 1.70 12.76
CA PRO A 156 8.02 2.59 13.33
C PRO A 156 8.08 2.64 14.87
N PRO A 157 6.97 2.61 15.62
CA PRO A 157 7.00 2.54 17.09
C PRO A 157 7.90 1.47 17.66
N ASN A 158 7.86 0.25 17.12
CA ASN A 158 8.68 -0.87 17.61
C ASN A 158 10.18 -0.59 17.45
N ILE A 159 10.56 -0.03 16.29
CA ILE A 159 11.94 0.33 15.98
C ILE A 159 12.43 1.45 16.89
N ILE A 160 11.60 2.47 17.11
CA ILE A 160 11.92 3.64 17.94
C ILE A 160 12.18 3.21 19.38
N VAL A 161 11.26 2.39 19.94
CA VAL A 161 11.38 1.87 21.31
C VAL A 161 12.66 1.04 21.47
N SER A 162 12.94 0.12 20.54
CA SER A 162 14.16 -0.70 20.56
C SER A 162 15.43 0.16 20.42
N SER A 163 15.38 1.22 19.58
CA SER A 163 16.51 2.15 19.43
C SER A 163 16.74 2.98 20.69
N GLN A 164 15.70 3.43 21.38
CA GLN A 164 15.80 4.17 22.65
C GLN A 164 16.46 3.31 23.74
N MET A 165 16.13 2.02 23.83
CA MET A 165 16.78 1.10 24.76
C MET A 165 18.27 0.97 24.44
N ARG A 166 18.63 0.79 23.15
CA ARG A 166 20.02 0.73 22.70
C ARG A 166 20.80 2.00 23.05
N SER A 167 20.21 3.18 22.81
CA SER A 167 20.85 4.47 23.12
C SER A 167 21.09 4.68 24.60
N ALA A 168 20.28 4.06 25.45
CA ALA A 168 20.47 4.05 26.91
C ALA A 168 21.43 2.95 27.41
N GLY A 169 22.10 2.22 26.51
CA GLY A 169 23.03 1.15 26.85
C GLY A 169 22.36 -0.14 27.33
N LEU A 170 21.04 -0.28 27.08
CA LEU A 170 20.25 -1.46 27.39
C LEU A 170 20.19 -2.42 26.19
N GLU A 171 19.86 -3.69 26.46
CA GLU A 171 19.64 -4.67 25.40
C GLU A 171 18.40 -4.29 24.56
N PRO A 172 18.53 -4.09 23.24
CA PRO A 172 17.42 -3.75 22.39
C PRO A 172 16.53 -4.97 22.15
N PHE A 173 15.24 -4.75 21.85
CA PHE A 173 14.34 -5.83 21.48
C PHE A 173 14.82 -6.58 20.24
N GLY A 174 14.73 -7.90 20.30
CA GLY A 174 14.92 -8.80 19.18
C GLY A 174 13.81 -8.70 18.13
N PHE A 175 14.03 -9.31 16.98
CA PHE A 175 13.11 -9.22 15.84
C PHE A 175 11.70 -9.73 16.15
N PHE A 176 11.59 -10.84 16.89
CA PHE A 176 10.34 -11.52 17.22
C PHE A 176 9.83 -11.29 18.64
N ASP A 177 10.45 -10.43 19.43
CA ASP A 177 10.02 -10.16 20.82
C ASP A 177 8.61 -9.57 20.89
N PHE A 178 8.21 -8.87 19.85
CA PHE A 178 6.85 -8.33 19.70
C PHE A 178 5.82 -9.39 19.30
N THR A 179 6.27 -10.52 18.71
CA THR A 179 5.40 -11.52 18.09
C THR A 179 4.42 -12.18 19.07
N PRO A 180 4.83 -12.64 20.26
CA PRO A 180 3.91 -13.29 21.19
C PRO A 180 2.75 -12.37 21.59
N LEU A 181 3.05 -11.11 21.90
CA LEU A 181 2.05 -10.12 22.29
C LEU A 181 1.17 -9.74 21.11
N GLY A 182 1.77 -9.47 19.94
CA GLY A 182 1.07 -9.13 18.70
C GLY A 182 0.13 -10.26 18.24
N LEU A 183 0.54 -11.54 18.34
CA LEU A 183 -0.32 -12.69 18.03
C LEU A 183 -1.49 -12.81 18.98
N ALA A 184 -1.29 -12.55 20.28
CA ALA A 184 -2.37 -12.56 21.25
C ALA A 184 -3.40 -11.46 20.97
N VAL A 185 -2.92 -10.24 20.67
CA VAL A 185 -3.80 -9.13 20.23
C VAL A 185 -4.52 -9.49 18.94
N LEU A 186 -3.83 -10.08 17.95
CA LEU A 186 -4.45 -10.51 16.69
C LEU A 186 -5.53 -11.57 16.92
N ALA A 187 -5.25 -12.60 17.70
CA ALA A 187 -6.21 -13.68 17.99
C ALA A 187 -7.46 -13.14 18.68
N CYS A 188 -7.30 -12.30 19.71
CA CYS A 188 -8.43 -11.68 20.40
C CYS A 188 -9.17 -10.67 19.51
N ALA A 189 -8.45 -9.91 18.68
CA ALA A 189 -9.06 -9.02 17.70
C ALA A 189 -9.87 -9.79 16.66
N MET A 190 -9.38 -10.94 16.20
CA MET A 190 -10.13 -11.82 15.28
C MET A 190 -11.42 -12.32 15.93
N LEU A 191 -11.37 -12.81 17.16
CA LEU A 191 -12.56 -13.24 17.90
C LEU A 191 -13.55 -12.09 18.07
N TYR A 192 -13.05 -10.89 18.40
CA TYR A 192 -13.87 -9.69 18.54
C TYR A 192 -14.49 -9.25 17.22
N LEU A 193 -13.71 -9.14 16.14
CA LEU A 193 -14.16 -8.64 14.84
C LEU A 193 -15.10 -9.60 14.12
N ILE A 194 -14.89 -10.92 14.27
CA ILE A 194 -15.75 -11.95 13.69
C ILE A 194 -17.05 -12.12 14.50
N GLY A 195 -16.98 -11.93 15.81
CA GLY A 195 -18.10 -12.11 16.73
C GLY A 195 -18.87 -10.80 17.02
N PRO A 196 -18.66 -10.18 18.19
CA PRO A 196 -19.47 -9.05 18.66
C PRO A 196 -19.36 -7.80 17.81
N ALA A 197 -18.16 -7.46 17.30
CA ALA A 197 -17.95 -6.27 16.48
C ALA A 197 -18.76 -6.27 15.17
N ARG A 198 -19.09 -7.46 14.65
CA ARG A 198 -19.94 -7.60 13.46
C ARG A 198 -21.33 -6.96 13.63
N ARG A 199 -21.84 -6.88 14.87
CA ARG A 199 -23.11 -6.20 15.18
C ARG A 199 -22.93 -4.68 15.27
N LEU A 200 -21.71 -4.21 15.55
CA LEU A 200 -21.37 -2.79 15.66
C LEU A 200 -20.97 -2.20 14.29
N LEU A 201 -20.48 -3.03 13.37
CA LEU A 201 -20.12 -2.61 12.02
C LEU A 201 -21.36 -2.17 11.25
N PRO A 202 -21.35 -1.00 10.60
CA PRO A 202 -22.48 -0.54 9.82
C PRO A 202 -22.69 -1.47 8.61
N ARG A 203 -23.96 -1.71 8.27
CA ARG A 203 -24.38 -2.42 7.05
C ARG A 203 -24.87 -1.40 6.04
N ARG A 204 -23.96 -0.58 5.53
CA ARG A 204 -24.32 0.41 4.52
C ARG A 204 -24.10 -0.21 3.15
N THR A 205 -25.17 -0.47 2.45
CA THR A 205 -25.17 -0.69 1.01
C THR A 205 -25.14 0.68 0.36
N ASP A 206 -24.18 0.91 -0.52
CA ASP A 206 -24.09 2.17 -1.25
C ASP A 206 -25.39 2.44 -2.00
N GLY A 207 -26.15 3.40 -1.49
CA GLY A 207 -27.19 4.09 -2.24
C GLY A 207 -26.65 5.30 -3.02
N SER A 208 -25.35 5.44 -3.11
CA SER A 208 -24.72 6.47 -3.92
C SER A 208 -24.13 5.85 -5.18
N ASP A 209 -24.66 6.24 -6.31
CA ASP A 209 -24.03 6.21 -7.64
C ASP A 209 -22.70 6.99 -7.66
N ALA A 210 -21.77 6.71 -6.73
CA ALA A 210 -20.37 6.94 -6.95
C ALA A 210 -19.96 5.86 -7.97
N ASN A 211 -20.11 6.23 -9.24
CA ASN A 211 -19.72 5.45 -10.39
C ASN A 211 -18.36 4.79 -10.10
N PRO A 212 -18.31 3.48 -9.83
CA PRO A 212 -17.02 2.80 -9.82
C PRO A 212 -16.44 3.04 -11.21
N ALA A 213 -15.14 3.26 -11.29
CA ALA A 213 -14.48 3.31 -12.59
C ALA A 213 -15.10 2.19 -13.43
N PRO A 214 -15.75 2.51 -14.55
CA PRO A 214 -16.56 1.54 -15.25
C PRO A 214 -15.67 0.36 -15.60
N GLY A 215 -15.98 -0.81 -15.03
CA GLY A 215 -15.30 -2.03 -15.39
C GLY A 215 -15.37 -2.22 -16.91
N ILE A 216 -14.51 -3.06 -17.46
CA ILE A 216 -14.45 -3.35 -18.91
C ILE A 216 -15.86 -3.54 -19.51
N ALA A 217 -16.80 -4.15 -18.76
CA ALA A 217 -18.19 -4.32 -19.17
C ALA A 217 -18.96 -3.00 -19.33
N ALA A 218 -18.77 -2.02 -18.46
CA ALA A 218 -19.43 -0.71 -18.56
C ALA A 218 -18.76 0.17 -19.63
N LEU A 219 -17.47 0.03 -19.85
CA LEU A 219 -16.77 0.66 -20.96
C LEU A 219 -17.23 0.07 -22.31
N SER A 220 -17.43 -1.25 -22.38
CA SER A 220 -17.95 -1.89 -23.58
C SER A 220 -19.36 -1.39 -23.94
N GLN A 221 -20.22 -1.15 -22.95
CA GLN A 221 -21.53 -0.58 -23.15
C GLN A 221 -21.48 0.90 -23.61
N ARG A 222 -20.59 1.72 -23.03
CA ARG A 222 -20.42 3.14 -23.40
C ARG A 222 -19.92 3.35 -24.83
N TYR A 223 -19.12 2.42 -25.33
CA TYR A 223 -18.55 2.49 -26.68
C TYR A 223 -19.33 1.64 -27.70
N ALA A 224 -20.50 1.10 -27.31
CA ALA A 224 -21.32 0.20 -28.11
C ALA A 224 -20.54 -0.99 -28.69
N LEU A 225 -19.59 -1.50 -27.89
CA LEU A 225 -18.75 -2.60 -28.29
C LEU A 225 -19.50 -3.91 -27.96
N SER A 226 -20.22 -4.44 -28.91
CA SER A 226 -20.77 -5.81 -28.88
C SER A 226 -19.68 -6.88 -28.99
N GLN A 227 -18.45 -6.46 -29.09
CA GLN A 227 -17.27 -7.22 -29.42
C GLN A 227 -16.65 -7.83 -28.17
N GLN A 228 -16.15 -9.03 -28.30
CA GLN A 228 -15.51 -9.78 -27.23
C GLN A 228 -14.03 -10.01 -27.53
N LEU A 229 -13.25 -10.23 -26.49
CA LEU A 229 -11.86 -10.60 -26.60
C LEU A 229 -11.78 -12.10 -26.90
N HIS A 230 -11.09 -12.46 -27.99
CA HIS A 230 -10.94 -13.84 -28.43
C HIS A 230 -9.46 -14.21 -28.61
N ARG A 231 -9.17 -15.48 -28.43
CA ARG A 231 -7.86 -16.07 -28.68
C ARG A 231 -7.96 -16.98 -29.89
N LEU A 232 -7.16 -16.70 -30.91
CA LEU A 232 -7.17 -17.42 -32.16
C LEU A 232 -5.77 -17.95 -32.45
N GLN A 233 -5.68 -19.17 -33.01
CA GLN A 233 -4.40 -19.71 -33.48
C GLN A 233 -4.35 -19.71 -35.01
N ILE A 234 -3.22 -19.33 -35.57
CA ILE A 234 -2.97 -19.37 -37.01
C ILE A 234 -2.63 -20.81 -37.40
N ARG A 235 -3.51 -21.45 -38.18
CA ARG A 235 -3.27 -22.81 -38.66
C ARG A 235 -2.15 -22.87 -39.72
N PRO A 236 -1.43 -24.00 -39.86
CA PRO A 236 -0.55 -24.22 -40.99
C PRO A 236 -1.34 -24.11 -42.29
N GLY A 237 -0.82 -23.36 -43.27
CA GLY A 237 -1.51 -23.08 -44.54
C GLY A 237 -2.47 -21.90 -44.53
N SER A 238 -2.61 -21.16 -43.43
CA SER A 238 -3.38 -19.90 -43.35
C SER A 238 -2.80 -18.85 -44.29
N PRO A 239 -3.65 -18.07 -45.00
CA PRO A 239 -3.21 -16.95 -45.84
C PRO A 239 -2.59 -15.78 -45.04
N LEU A 240 -2.62 -15.86 -43.72
CA LEU A 240 -2.06 -14.83 -42.80
C LEU A 240 -0.56 -15.05 -42.54
N GLY A 241 -0.02 -16.25 -42.80
CA GLY A 241 1.38 -16.55 -42.55
C GLY A 241 2.32 -15.66 -43.33
N GLY A 242 3.30 -15.00 -42.63
CA GLY A 242 4.28 -14.10 -43.21
C GLY A 242 3.79 -12.67 -43.46
N LYS A 243 2.48 -12.39 -43.33
CA LYS A 243 1.91 -11.07 -43.50
C LYS A 243 1.82 -10.31 -42.17
N THR A 244 1.83 -9.00 -42.23
CA THR A 244 1.46 -8.15 -41.08
C THR A 244 -0.07 -8.07 -40.97
N PRO A 245 -0.64 -7.73 -39.81
CA PRO A 245 -2.09 -7.54 -39.65
C PRO A 245 -2.67 -6.48 -40.61
N ALA A 246 -1.86 -5.49 -40.99
CA ALA A 246 -2.24 -4.46 -41.96
C ALA A 246 -2.26 -5.01 -43.41
N GLU A 247 -1.22 -5.76 -43.81
CA GLU A 247 -1.17 -6.42 -45.14
C GLU A 247 -2.28 -7.46 -45.31
N ALA A 248 -2.71 -8.08 -44.21
CA ALA A 248 -3.82 -9.02 -44.18
C ALA A 248 -5.20 -8.36 -44.09
N ALA A 249 -5.26 -7.03 -44.06
CA ALA A 249 -6.46 -6.21 -43.97
C ALA A 249 -7.45 -6.67 -42.84
N LEU A 250 -6.93 -7.29 -41.76
CA LEU A 250 -7.72 -7.91 -40.71
C LEU A 250 -8.72 -6.93 -40.07
N ARG A 251 -8.35 -5.67 -39.94
CA ARG A 251 -9.22 -4.65 -39.35
C ARG A 251 -10.17 -4.04 -40.38
N THR A 252 -9.72 -3.78 -41.59
CA THR A 252 -10.46 -3.04 -42.61
C THR A 252 -11.47 -3.90 -43.36
N GLU A 253 -11.15 -5.16 -43.63
CA GLU A 253 -12.04 -6.07 -44.40
C GLU A 253 -12.73 -7.11 -43.50
N HIS A 254 -12.10 -7.44 -42.36
CA HIS A 254 -12.60 -8.51 -41.50
C HIS A 254 -13.05 -8.03 -40.11
N GLU A 255 -12.94 -6.73 -39.82
CA GLU A 255 -13.30 -6.11 -38.54
C GLU A 255 -12.64 -6.77 -37.31
N ILE A 256 -11.49 -7.45 -37.51
CA ILE A 256 -10.71 -8.12 -36.49
C ILE A 256 -9.55 -7.24 -36.08
N THR A 257 -9.58 -6.73 -34.84
CA THR A 257 -8.47 -5.93 -34.28
C THR A 257 -7.51 -6.82 -33.50
N VAL A 258 -6.30 -7.03 -33.99
CA VAL A 258 -5.25 -7.76 -33.28
C VAL A 258 -4.64 -6.89 -32.20
N ILE A 259 -4.72 -7.31 -30.93
CA ILE A 259 -4.22 -6.59 -29.76
C ILE A 259 -2.81 -7.04 -29.41
N ALA A 260 -2.56 -8.36 -29.43
CA ALA A 260 -1.25 -8.95 -29.15
C ALA A 260 -1.04 -10.26 -29.93
N ILE A 261 0.23 -10.62 -30.12
CA ILE A 261 0.64 -11.88 -30.75
C ILE A 261 1.53 -12.62 -29.75
N SER A 262 1.22 -13.90 -29.49
CA SER A 262 2.04 -14.79 -28.66
C SER A 262 2.71 -15.86 -29.51
N ARG A 263 4.02 -16.05 -29.33
CA ARG A 263 4.84 -17.11 -29.99
C ARG A 263 5.23 -18.17 -28.98
N ASN A 264 5.52 -19.40 -29.47
CA ASN A 264 5.98 -20.54 -28.68
C ASN A 264 4.97 -21.20 -27.73
N GLY A 265 3.67 -21.20 -28.07
CA GLY A 265 2.67 -22.06 -27.43
C GLY A 265 2.25 -21.72 -25.99
N GLY A 266 2.87 -20.75 -25.36
CA GLY A 266 2.49 -20.23 -24.04
C GLY A 266 2.04 -18.78 -24.11
N LEU A 267 0.87 -18.45 -23.56
CA LEU A 267 0.34 -17.08 -23.54
C LEU A 267 1.29 -16.07 -22.89
N LEU A 268 2.28 -16.54 -22.15
CA LEU A 268 3.13 -15.79 -21.23
C LEU A 268 4.60 -15.70 -21.60
N SER A 269 5.07 -16.50 -22.57
CA SER A 269 6.51 -16.51 -22.85
C SER A 269 6.99 -15.35 -23.73
N SER A 270 6.14 -14.73 -24.54
CA SER A 270 6.44 -13.49 -25.27
C SER A 270 5.20 -12.89 -25.93
N LEU A 271 4.42 -12.08 -25.21
CA LEU A 271 3.45 -11.18 -25.84
C LEU A 271 4.22 -10.12 -26.62
N LEU A 272 4.24 -10.26 -27.93
CA LEU A 272 4.82 -9.27 -28.83
C LEU A 272 3.79 -8.14 -29.05
N PRO A 273 4.17 -6.88 -28.86
CA PRO A 273 3.33 -5.77 -29.28
C PRO A 273 3.14 -5.85 -30.80
N VAL A 274 1.90 -5.67 -31.24
CA VAL A 274 1.58 -5.66 -32.65
C VAL A 274 2.00 -4.32 -33.24
N LEU A 275 3.22 -4.25 -33.76
CA LEU A 275 3.73 -3.10 -34.49
C LEU A 275 3.40 -3.24 -35.98
N SER A 276 3.52 -2.17 -36.77
CA SER A 276 3.25 -2.17 -38.22
C SER A 276 4.06 -3.19 -39.00
N HIS A 277 5.25 -3.54 -38.51
CA HIS A 277 6.17 -4.51 -39.12
C HIS A 277 6.11 -5.92 -38.50
N THR A 278 5.24 -6.16 -37.52
CA THR A 278 5.13 -7.47 -36.87
C THR A 278 4.47 -8.46 -37.82
N ARG A 279 5.23 -9.42 -38.35
CA ARG A 279 4.74 -10.47 -39.23
C ARG A 279 4.20 -11.64 -38.43
N MET A 280 2.99 -12.08 -38.77
CA MET A 280 2.31 -13.24 -38.19
C MET A 280 2.97 -14.52 -38.74
N GLN A 281 3.15 -15.50 -37.87
CA GLN A 281 3.71 -16.83 -38.24
C GLN A 281 2.70 -17.93 -38.01
N TYR A 282 2.89 -19.09 -38.65
CA TYR A 282 2.09 -20.26 -38.34
C TYR A 282 2.27 -20.66 -36.89
N GLN A 283 1.17 -21.09 -36.25
CA GLN A 283 1.07 -21.40 -34.83
C GLN A 283 1.15 -20.21 -33.87
N ASP A 284 1.35 -18.95 -34.37
CA ASP A 284 1.17 -17.77 -33.54
C ASP A 284 -0.27 -17.73 -32.98
N GLN A 285 -0.38 -17.35 -31.73
CA GLN A 285 -1.66 -17.13 -31.09
C GLN A 285 -1.96 -15.62 -31.08
N LEU A 286 -3.06 -15.28 -31.70
CA LEU A 286 -3.54 -13.90 -31.79
C LEU A 286 -4.53 -13.63 -30.66
N LEU A 287 -4.30 -12.59 -29.89
CA LEU A 287 -5.31 -12.01 -29.04
C LEU A 287 -6.02 -10.94 -29.86
N VAL A 288 -7.29 -11.16 -30.13
CA VAL A 288 -8.08 -10.29 -31.01
C VAL A 288 -9.30 -9.74 -30.28
N TYR A 289 -9.71 -8.58 -30.74
CA TYR A 289 -10.94 -7.93 -30.36
C TYR A 289 -11.86 -7.91 -31.58
N ALA A 290 -12.95 -8.67 -31.53
CA ALA A 290 -13.90 -8.80 -32.63
C ALA A 290 -15.25 -9.33 -32.13
N ASP A 291 -16.32 -9.10 -32.91
CA ASP A 291 -17.62 -9.69 -32.64
C ASP A 291 -17.61 -11.20 -32.96
N ARG A 292 -18.35 -11.97 -32.19
CA ARG A 292 -18.42 -13.43 -32.33
C ARG A 292 -18.96 -13.85 -33.69
N ASP A 293 -20.00 -13.16 -34.17
CA ASP A 293 -20.60 -13.44 -35.48
C ASP A 293 -19.61 -13.15 -36.62
N THR A 294 -18.82 -12.10 -36.49
CA THR A 294 -17.74 -11.74 -37.44
C THR A 294 -16.64 -12.81 -37.43
N LEU A 295 -16.27 -13.32 -36.26
CA LEU A 295 -15.26 -14.36 -36.16
C LEU A 295 -15.73 -15.69 -36.79
N ASP A 296 -16.95 -16.12 -36.48
CA ASP A 296 -17.52 -17.35 -37.02
C ASP A 296 -17.60 -17.29 -38.57
N ALA A 297 -17.87 -16.11 -39.13
CA ALA A 297 -17.91 -15.89 -40.59
C ALA A 297 -16.51 -15.93 -41.25
N HIS A 298 -15.46 -15.45 -40.54
CA HIS A 298 -14.14 -15.23 -41.15
C HIS A 298 -13.06 -16.23 -40.72
N CYS A 299 -13.19 -16.89 -39.56
CA CYS A 299 -12.17 -17.81 -39.03
C CYS A 299 -11.83 -18.92 -40.00
N HIS A 300 -12.83 -19.55 -40.64
CA HIS A 300 -12.62 -20.63 -41.58
C HIS A 300 -11.87 -20.20 -42.85
N ARG A 301 -12.19 -19.01 -43.36
CA ARG A 301 -11.57 -18.43 -44.57
C ARG A 301 -10.14 -17.98 -44.33
N LEU A 302 -9.85 -17.48 -43.12
CA LEU A 302 -8.52 -16.98 -42.72
C LEU A 302 -7.64 -18.10 -42.14
N GLY A 303 -8.15 -19.34 -41.99
CA GLY A 303 -7.40 -20.41 -41.37
C GLY A 303 -7.06 -20.16 -39.92
N LEU A 304 -8.00 -19.54 -39.18
CA LEU A 304 -7.89 -19.24 -37.75
C LEU A 304 -8.70 -20.26 -36.94
N GLU A 305 -8.12 -20.72 -35.84
CA GLU A 305 -8.77 -21.63 -34.92
C GLU A 305 -9.05 -20.95 -33.59
N PRO A 306 -10.33 -20.89 -33.14
CA PRO A 306 -10.66 -20.34 -31.83
C PRO A 306 -10.07 -21.23 -30.73
N LEU A 307 -9.28 -20.63 -29.85
CA LEU A 307 -8.77 -21.28 -28.65
C LEU A 307 -9.60 -20.79 -27.44
N GLY A 308 -10.00 -21.72 -26.57
CA GLY A 308 -10.64 -21.35 -25.31
C GLY A 308 -9.69 -20.56 -24.39
N PHE A 309 -10.26 -19.75 -23.52
CA PHE A 309 -9.51 -19.11 -22.44
C PHE A 309 -9.63 -19.95 -21.16
N PRO A 310 -8.60 -20.70 -20.76
CA PRO A 310 -8.54 -21.25 -19.41
C PRO A 310 -8.62 -20.12 -18.39
N ALA A 311 -9.32 -20.32 -17.28
CA ALA A 311 -9.50 -19.29 -16.26
C ALA A 311 -8.17 -18.70 -15.73
N ARG A 312 -7.11 -19.53 -15.71
CA ARG A 312 -5.75 -19.10 -15.35
C ARG A 312 -5.15 -18.11 -16.36
N ASP A 313 -5.34 -18.35 -17.64
CA ASP A 313 -4.77 -17.52 -18.71
C ASP A 313 -5.46 -16.16 -18.79
N MET A 314 -6.79 -16.11 -18.55
CA MET A 314 -7.55 -14.86 -18.50
C MET A 314 -7.04 -13.95 -17.39
N HIS A 315 -6.73 -14.53 -16.23
CA HIS A 315 -6.26 -13.78 -15.08
C HIS A 315 -4.86 -13.19 -15.31
N GLN A 316 -3.97 -13.97 -15.90
CA GLN A 316 -2.62 -13.54 -16.25
C GLN A 316 -2.64 -12.47 -17.35
N LEU A 317 -3.55 -12.59 -18.30
CA LEU A 317 -3.77 -11.60 -19.35
C LEU A 317 -4.19 -10.23 -18.75
N GLN A 318 -5.10 -10.26 -17.77
CA GLN A 318 -5.54 -9.05 -17.06
C GLN A 318 -4.42 -8.39 -16.25
N GLN A 319 -3.42 -9.17 -15.81
CA GLN A 319 -2.24 -8.63 -15.12
C GLN A 319 -1.23 -7.95 -16.06
N GLU A 320 -1.13 -8.39 -17.31
CA GLU A 320 -0.17 -7.86 -18.29
C GLU A 320 -0.77 -6.81 -19.21
N MET A 321 -2.07 -6.90 -19.48
CA MET A 321 -2.79 -6.03 -20.43
C MET A 321 -4.02 -5.41 -19.80
N GLY A 322 -4.29 -4.18 -20.15
CA GLY A 322 -5.43 -3.42 -19.67
C GLY A 322 -6.11 -2.60 -20.75
N VAL A 323 -7.24 -2.04 -20.36
CA VAL A 323 -8.03 -1.11 -21.18
C VAL A 323 -8.16 0.20 -20.39
N VAL A 324 -7.92 1.33 -21.06
CA VAL A 324 -7.99 2.65 -20.44
C VAL A 324 -8.73 3.63 -21.35
N GLU A 325 -9.56 4.47 -20.75
CA GLU A 325 -10.22 5.59 -21.44
C GLU A 325 -9.37 6.85 -21.30
N VAL A 326 -9.02 7.46 -22.45
CA VAL A 326 -8.24 8.70 -22.49
C VAL A 326 -8.99 9.77 -23.27
N LEU A 327 -8.82 11.02 -22.86
CA LEU A 327 -9.34 12.20 -23.56
C LEU A 327 -8.25 12.83 -24.41
N LEU A 328 -8.62 13.31 -25.59
CA LEU A 328 -7.76 14.08 -26.46
C LEU A 328 -7.85 15.57 -26.09
N PRO A 329 -6.83 16.16 -25.45
CA PRO A 329 -6.84 17.58 -25.12
C PRO A 329 -6.65 18.44 -26.41
N PRO A 330 -7.12 19.70 -26.40
CA PRO A 330 -7.01 20.60 -27.55
C PRO A 330 -5.56 20.81 -28.03
N GLU A 331 -4.60 20.71 -27.14
CA GLU A 331 -3.17 20.91 -27.40
C GLU A 331 -2.48 19.65 -27.96
N SER A 332 -3.20 18.55 -28.11
CA SER A 332 -2.62 17.31 -28.62
C SER A 332 -2.27 17.40 -30.10
N PRO A 333 -1.06 17.00 -30.50
CA PRO A 333 -0.68 16.97 -31.91
C PRO A 333 -1.44 15.91 -32.72
N LEU A 334 -2.26 15.10 -32.09
CA LEU A 334 -3.16 14.13 -32.74
C LEU A 334 -4.46 14.77 -33.24
N CYS A 335 -4.77 15.99 -32.81
CA CYS A 335 -5.94 16.71 -33.28
C CYS A 335 -5.82 17.02 -34.78
N GLY A 336 -6.90 16.75 -35.53
CA GLY A 336 -6.92 16.94 -36.97
C GLY A 336 -6.34 15.80 -37.80
N HIS A 337 -5.69 14.80 -37.16
CA HIS A 337 -5.16 13.63 -37.84
C HIS A 337 -6.02 12.40 -37.53
N SER A 338 -6.07 11.46 -38.46
CA SER A 338 -6.65 10.16 -38.19
C SER A 338 -5.71 9.29 -37.33
N ILE A 339 -6.25 8.25 -36.68
CA ILE A 339 -5.44 7.31 -35.89
C ILE A 339 -4.33 6.67 -36.76
N LYS A 340 -4.62 6.47 -38.06
CA LYS A 340 -3.70 5.89 -39.03
C LYS A 340 -2.58 6.87 -39.38
N GLU A 341 -2.90 8.12 -39.70
CA GLU A 341 -1.93 9.19 -40.03
C GLU A 341 -1.06 9.55 -38.83
N GLY A 342 -1.65 9.60 -37.63
CA GLY A 342 -0.94 9.85 -36.37
C GLY A 342 -0.05 8.69 -35.91
N ARG A 343 -0.02 7.57 -36.65
CA ARG A 343 0.76 6.35 -36.33
C ARG A 343 0.63 5.96 -34.85
N PHE A 344 -0.61 6.00 -34.34
CA PHE A 344 -0.90 5.91 -32.92
C PHE A 344 -0.26 4.67 -32.27
N ARG A 345 -0.36 3.51 -32.94
CA ARG A 345 0.18 2.23 -32.44
C ARG A 345 1.71 2.23 -32.36
N GLU A 346 2.39 2.86 -33.31
CA GLU A 346 3.86 2.93 -33.34
C GLU A 346 4.37 3.89 -32.25
N ARG A 347 3.64 5.00 -32.05
CA ARG A 347 4.02 6.04 -31.12
C ARG A 347 3.79 5.64 -29.66
N PHE A 348 2.66 5.05 -29.35
CA PHE A 348 2.26 4.72 -27.99
C PHE A 348 2.38 3.24 -27.63
N GLY A 349 2.50 2.33 -28.61
CA GLY A 349 2.51 0.89 -28.40
C GLY A 349 1.16 0.35 -27.91
N LEU A 350 0.06 1.07 -28.14
CA LEU A 350 -1.29 0.76 -27.71
C LEU A 350 -2.25 0.71 -28.89
N SER A 351 -3.29 -0.11 -28.78
CA SER A 351 -4.32 -0.23 -29.81
C SER A 351 -5.56 0.57 -29.43
N VAL A 352 -6.05 1.42 -30.33
CA VAL A 352 -7.33 2.10 -30.18
C VAL A 352 -8.43 1.11 -30.57
N ILE A 353 -9.30 0.74 -29.61
CA ILE A 353 -10.39 -0.21 -29.78
C ILE A 353 -11.75 0.46 -29.88
N GLY A 354 -11.85 1.75 -29.56
CA GLY A 354 -13.05 2.55 -29.70
C GLY A 354 -12.75 4.05 -29.64
N VAL A 355 -13.61 4.84 -30.29
CA VAL A 355 -13.58 6.31 -30.23
C VAL A 355 -14.98 6.81 -29.96
N ARG A 356 -15.11 7.82 -29.11
CA ARG A 356 -16.38 8.45 -28.76
C ARG A 356 -16.23 9.97 -28.90
N ARG A 357 -17.16 10.58 -29.58
CA ARG A 357 -17.26 12.04 -29.72
C ARG A 357 -18.48 12.55 -28.94
N GLY A 358 -18.20 13.27 -27.85
CA GLY A 358 -19.26 13.64 -26.90
C GLY A 358 -19.87 12.40 -26.21
N ARG A 359 -21.16 12.14 -26.47
CA ARG A 359 -21.88 10.96 -25.92
C ARG A 359 -22.01 9.81 -26.90
N ASP A 360 -21.71 10.02 -28.18
CA ASP A 360 -21.98 9.07 -29.25
C ASP A 360 -20.70 8.29 -29.63
N PRO A 361 -20.76 6.94 -29.64
CA PRO A 361 -19.67 6.12 -30.13
C PRO A 361 -19.54 6.29 -31.65
N MET A 362 -18.29 6.38 -32.13
CA MET A 362 -18.03 6.47 -33.57
C MET A 362 -18.13 5.08 -34.21
N SER A 363 -18.57 5.05 -35.47
CA SER A 363 -18.71 3.81 -36.24
C SER A 363 -17.38 3.05 -36.44
N ALA A 364 -17.43 1.83 -36.97
CA ALA A 364 -16.26 0.94 -37.18
C ALA A 364 -15.09 1.57 -37.98
N ARG A 365 -15.36 2.63 -38.78
CA ARG A 365 -14.31 3.35 -39.57
C ARG A 365 -13.63 4.51 -38.83
N PHE A 366 -13.72 4.56 -37.51
CA PHE A 366 -13.07 5.63 -36.72
C PHE A 366 -11.55 5.74 -36.92
N ALA A 367 -10.88 4.69 -37.43
CA ALA A 367 -9.44 4.70 -37.66
C ALA A 367 -9.00 5.67 -38.78
N GLU A 368 -9.91 5.97 -39.70
CA GLU A 368 -9.68 6.88 -40.85
C GLU A 368 -10.29 8.27 -40.62
N THR A 369 -11.04 8.44 -39.56
CA THR A 369 -11.68 9.72 -39.21
C THR A 369 -10.70 10.61 -38.45
N ALA A 370 -10.62 11.88 -38.82
CA ALA A 370 -9.81 12.87 -38.11
C ALA A 370 -10.32 13.06 -36.67
N LEU A 371 -9.40 12.96 -35.71
CA LEU A 371 -9.67 13.15 -34.30
C LEU A 371 -9.89 14.62 -33.99
N ALA A 372 -10.87 14.91 -33.15
CA ALA A 372 -11.19 16.26 -32.70
C ALA A 372 -10.84 16.45 -31.21
N PRO A 373 -10.57 17.68 -30.78
CA PRO A 373 -10.43 17.99 -29.36
C PRO A 373 -11.66 17.53 -28.58
N GLY A 374 -11.44 16.87 -27.44
CA GLY A 374 -12.54 16.33 -26.63
C GLY A 374 -13.01 14.93 -27.02
N ASP A 375 -12.44 14.31 -28.07
CA ASP A 375 -12.71 12.90 -28.36
C ASP A 375 -12.14 12.02 -27.25
N SER A 376 -12.92 11.03 -26.84
CA SER A 376 -12.47 10.00 -25.90
C SER A 376 -12.06 8.75 -26.67
N LEU A 377 -10.84 8.26 -26.40
CA LEU A 377 -10.30 7.05 -27.02
C LEU A 377 -10.28 5.92 -26.01
N LEU A 378 -10.72 4.75 -26.39
CA LEU A 378 -10.57 3.54 -25.61
C LEU A 378 -9.34 2.78 -26.11
N LEU A 379 -8.34 2.64 -25.26
CA LEU A 379 -7.05 2.06 -25.57
C LEU A 379 -6.88 0.71 -24.91
N ALA A 380 -6.31 -0.25 -25.64
CA ALA A 380 -5.94 -1.56 -25.11
C ALA A 380 -4.46 -1.83 -25.36
N GLY A 381 -3.79 -2.43 -24.36
CA GLY A 381 -2.38 -2.82 -24.45
C GLY A 381 -1.75 -3.13 -23.10
N SER A 382 -0.42 -3.30 -23.08
CA SER A 382 0.28 -3.64 -21.84
C SER A 382 0.23 -2.50 -20.81
N TRP A 383 0.10 -2.85 -19.54
CA TRP A 383 0.09 -1.88 -18.44
C TRP A 383 1.34 -0.98 -18.40
N SER A 384 2.49 -1.50 -18.81
CA SER A 384 3.72 -0.74 -18.92
C SER A 384 3.60 0.43 -19.91
N ARG A 385 2.93 0.22 -21.04
CA ARG A 385 2.68 1.28 -22.04
C ARG A 385 1.60 2.26 -21.57
N ILE A 386 0.55 1.76 -20.93
CA ILE A 386 -0.51 2.61 -20.37
C ILE A 386 0.08 3.55 -19.29
N ARG A 387 1.01 3.07 -18.45
CA ARG A 387 1.71 3.91 -17.46
C ARG A 387 2.56 5.01 -18.12
N THR A 388 3.16 4.73 -19.27
CA THR A 388 3.94 5.74 -20.00
C THR A 388 3.06 6.92 -20.46
N LEU A 389 1.77 6.68 -20.74
CA LEU A 389 0.83 7.77 -21.09
C LEU A 389 0.64 8.78 -19.96
N GLN A 390 0.73 8.36 -18.69
CA GLN A 390 0.57 9.27 -17.53
C GLN A 390 1.67 10.34 -17.46
N GLN A 391 2.80 10.09 -18.10
CA GLN A 391 3.94 11.02 -18.12
C GLN A 391 3.88 11.98 -19.32
N GLY A 392 2.99 11.71 -20.29
CA GLY A 392 2.78 12.52 -21.48
C GLY A 392 1.68 13.57 -21.28
N ARG A 393 1.77 14.69 -22.02
CA ARG A 393 0.74 15.73 -22.04
C ARG A 393 -0.22 15.62 -23.23
N GLU A 394 -0.02 14.62 -24.08
CA GLU A 394 -0.76 14.48 -25.33
C GLU A 394 -2.12 13.81 -25.19
N LEU A 395 -2.29 13.00 -24.13
CA LEU A 395 -3.51 12.27 -23.81
C LEU A 395 -3.73 12.37 -22.31
N VAL A 396 -4.98 12.65 -21.91
CA VAL A 396 -5.38 12.73 -20.51
C VAL A 396 -6.15 11.48 -20.16
N ILE A 397 -5.69 10.72 -19.17
CA ILE A 397 -6.41 9.55 -18.68
C ILE A 397 -7.63 10.03 -17.91
N LEU A 398 -8.84 9.67 -18.38
CA LEU A 398 -10.10 10.08 -17.76
C LEU A 398 -10.39 9.31 -16.48
N GLN A 399 -10.08 8.02 -16.47
CA GLN A 399 -10.28 7.15 -15.32
C GLN A 399 -9.11 6.19 -15.23
N GLN A 400 -8.48 6.13 -14.06
CA GLN A 400 -7.46 5.13 -13.78
C GLN A 400 -8.17 3.82 -13.41
N PRO A 401 -8.02 2.75 -14.22
CA PRO A 401 -8.46 1.44 -13.79
C PRO A 401 -7.69 1.06 -12.51
N ALA A 402 -8.39 0.53 -11.51
CA ALA A 402 -7.75 0.07 -10.27
C ALA A 402 -6.66 -0.98 -10.54
N GLU A 403 -6.80 -1.71 -11.62
CA GLU A 403 -5.85 -2.70 -12.11
C GLU A 403 -4.49 -2.11 -12.53
N LEU A 404 -4.43 -0.80 -12.82
CA LEU A 404 -3.19 -0.11 -13.21
C LEU A 404 -2.22 -0.01 -12.03
N ASP A 405 -2.74 0.17 -10.82
CA ASP A 405 -1.95 0.23 -9.59
C ASP A 405 -1.62 -1.17 -9.06
N GLU A 406 -2.41 -2.20 -9.43
CA GLU A 406 -2.25 -3.58 -8.97
C GLU A 406 -1.29 -4.42 -9.83
N ALA A 407 -1.04 -4.04 -11.09
CA ALA A 407 -0.19 -4.84 -11.95
C ALA A 407 1.28 -4.83 -11.46
N PRO A 408 1.86 -6.01 -11.12
CA PRO A 408 3.23 -6.09 -10.64
C PRO A 408 4.21 -5.60 -11.72
N THR A 409 5.04 -4.64 -11.39
CA THR A 409 6.01 -4.07 -12.33
C THR A 409 7.19 -5.01 -12.55
N HIS A 410 7.54 -5.81 -11.53
CA HIS A 410 8.71 -6.69 -11.49
C HIS A 410 8.37 -8.13 -11.07
N GLY A 411 7.23 -8.67 -11.49
CA GLY A 411 6.70 -9.98 -11.05
C GLY A 411 7.67 -11.16 -11.20
N ARG A 412 8.53 -11.15 -12.22
CA ARG A 412 9.57 -12.17 -12.41
C ARG A 412 10.62 -12.19 -11.29
N ARG A 413 10.73 -11.13 -10.51
CA ARG A 413 11.69 -10.99 -9.39
C ARG A 413 11.11 -11.35 -8.02
N ALA A 414 9.85 -11.76 -7.95
CA ALA A 414 9.20 -12.16 -6.70
C ALA A 414 9.98 -13.22 -5.90
N PRO A 415 10.51 -14.31 -6.50
CA PRO A 415 11.28 -15.30 -5.75
C PRO A 415 12.59 -14.73 -5.19
N LEU A 416 13.25 -13.82 -5.93
CA LEU A 416 14.45 -13.14 -5.46
C LEU A 416 14.15 -12.19 -4.29
N ALA A 417 13.06 -11.42 -4.39
CA ALA A 417 12.64 -10.52 -3.31
C ALA A 417 12.30 -11.30 -2.03
N LEU A 418 11.62 -12.45 -2.18
CA LEU A 418 11.30 -13.34 -1.06
C LEU A 418 12.57 -13.95 -0.45
N ALA A 419 13.53 -14.40 -1.27
CA ALA A 419 14.81 -14.94 -0.79
C ALA A 419 15.63 -13.89 -0.04
N LEU A 420 15.69 -12.65 -0.53
CA LEU A 420 16.35 -11.53 0.14
C LEU A 420 15.66 -11.17 1.46
N LEU A 421 14.32 -11.17 1.50
CA LEU A 421 13.57 -10.95 2.74
C LEU A 421 13.87 -12.05 3.76
N LEU A 422 13.81 -13.33 3.37
CA LEU A 422 14.12 -14.46 4.25
C LEU A 422 15.57 -14.38 4.74
N GLY A 423 16.53 -14.03 3.87
CA GLY A 423 17.92 -13.80 4.23
C GLY A 423 18.07 -12.70 5.28
N MET A 424 17.35 -11.57 5.12
CA MET A 424 17.30 -10.50 6.12
C MET A 424 16.80 -11.00 7.48
N LEU A 425 15.70 -11.75 7.48
CA LEU A 425 15.11 -12.30 8.71
C LEU A 425 16.09 -13.25 9.42
N ILE A 426 16.77 -14.11 8.67
CA ILE A 426 17.78 -15.03 9.21
C ILE A 426 18.94 -14.23 9.81
N LEU A 427 19.48 -13.23 9.10
CA LEU A 427 20.60 -12.42 9.58
C LEU A 427 20.24 -11.66 10.86
N MET A 428 19.03 -11.09 10.94
CA MET A 428 18.56 -10.37 12.13
C MET A 428 18.28 -11.29 13.32
N THR A 429 17.73 -12.49 13.09
CA THR A 429 17.37 -13.42 14.15
C THR A 429 18.58 -14.19 14.69
N THR A 430 19.57 -14.47 13.84
CA THR A 430 20.82 -15.13 14.27
C THR A 430 21.80 -14.17 14.93
N GLY A 431 21.57 -12.86 14.81
CA GLY A 431 22.49 -11.84 15.33
C GLY A 431 23.85 -11.75 14.60
N TRP A 432 23.98 -12.38 13.42
CA TRP A 432 25.21 -12.31 12.62
C TRP A 432 25.53 -10.89 12.13
N LEU A 433 24.49 -10.12 11.86
CA LEU A 433 24.60 -8.70 11.54
C LEU A 433 23.66 -7.91 12.43
N ASP A 434 24.04 -6.68 12.74
CA ASP A 434 23.13 -5.73 13.38
C ASP A 434 21.95 -5.40 12.47
N ASN A 435 20.82 -5.01 13.06
CA ASN A 435 19.58 -4.79 12.34
C ASN A 435 19.71 -3.77 11.20
N LEU A 436 20.46 -2.68 11.42
CA LEU A 436 20.70 -1.66 10.41
C LEU A 436 21.43 -2.23 9.19
N SER A 437 22.53 -2.94 9.41
CA SER A 437 23.34 -3.55 8.33
C SER A 437 22.56 -4.60 7.56
N ALA A 438 21.79 -5.46 8.23
CA ALA A 438 20.96 -6.48 7.60
C ALA A 438 19.88 -5.85 6.69
N ILE A 439 19.21 -4.79 7.14
CA ILE A 439 18.17 -4.10 6.38
C ILE A 439 18.78 -3.33 5.19
N LEU A 440 19.89 -2.62 5.39
CA LEU A 440 20.59 -1.90 4.32
C LEU A 440 21.10 -2.84 3.23
N LEU A 441 21.70 -3.98 3.63
CA LEU A 441 22.16 -5.00 2.70
C LEU A 441 21.00 -5.53 1.85
N THR A 442 19.86 -5.79 2.49
CA THR A 442 18.67 -6.29 1.81
C THR A 442 18.08 -5.24 0.87
N ALA A 443 17.92 -3.99 1.31
CA ALA A 443 17.42 -2.91 0.47
C ALA A 443 18.32 -2.69 -0.76
N THR A 444 19.64 -2.69 -0.56
CA THR A 444 20.62 -2.59 -1.64
C THR A 444 20.55 -3.81 -2.57
N GLY A 445 20.45 -5.01 -2.02
CA GLY A 445 20.29 -6.25 -2.77
C GLY A 445 19.00 -6.26 -3.62
N MET A 446 17.90 -5.72 -3.11
CA MET A 446 16.63 -5.60 -3.86
C MET A 446 16.73 -4.59 -5.02
N ILE A 447 17.46 -3.49 -4.84
CA ILE A 447 17.73 -2.52 -5.93
C ILE A 447 18.62 -3.16 -6.99
N LEU A 448 19.77 -3.73 -6.61
CA LEU A 448 20.72 -4.36 -7.53
C LEU A 448 20.11 -5.58 -8.22
N GLY A 449 19.29 -6.34 -7.53
CA GLY A 449 18.53 -7.48 -8.07
C GLY A 449 17.39 -7.07 -9.00
N GLY A 450 17.09 -5.78 -9.14
CA GLY A 450 16.02 -5.27 -10.01
C GLY A 450 14.61 -5.59 -9.49
N CYS A 451 14.45 -5.83 -8.18
CA CYS A 451 13.13 -5.97 -7.54
C CYS A 451 12.41 -4.63 -7.45
N VAL A 452 13.16 -3.55 -7.34
CA VAL A 452 12.72 -2.16 -7.35
C VAL A 452 13.76 -1.31 -8.06
N SER A 453 13.35 -0.34 -8.87
CA SER A 453 14.26 0.60 -9.49
C SER A 453 14.70 1.69 -8.49
N LEU A 454 15.89 2.28 -8.69
CA LEU A 454 16.39 3.36 -7.82
C LEU A 454 15.41 4.54 -7.71
N ARG A 455 14.74 4.89 -8.82
CA ARG A 455 13.73 5.96 -8.82
C ARG A 455 12.51 5.61 -7.97
N GLU A 456 12.05 4.37 -8.03
CA GLU A 456 10.94 3.86 -7.20
C GLU A 456 11.36 3.81 -5.73
N ALA A 457 12.58 3.35 -5.44
CA ALA A 457 13.14 3.34 -4.09
C ALA A 457 13.14 4.74 -3.46
N TYR A 458 13.60 5.77 -4.19
CA TYR A 458 13.53 7.14 -3.70
C TYR A 458 12.09 7.67 -3.54
N ARG A 459 11.16 7.27 -4.40
CA ARG A 459 9.75 7.66 -4.28
C ARG A 459 9.02 6.97 -3.13
N SER A 460 9.47 5.78 -2.73
CA SER A 460 8.87 5.06 -1.60
C SER A 460 9.24 5.66 -0.24
N LEU A 461 10.28 6.50 -0.16
CA LEU A 461 10.67 7.14 1.07
C LEU A 461 9.59 8.11 1.53
N ASN A 462 9.03 7.86 2.70
CA ASN A 462 8.10 8.78 3.34
C ASN A 462 8.91 9.88 4.05
N ALA A 463 9.22 10.95 3.31
CA ALA A 463 10.01 12.07 3.82
C ALA A 463 9.37 12.70 5.07
N THR A 464 8.03 12.80 5.12
CA THR A 464 7.31 13.33 6.28
C THR A 464 7.62 12.54 7.55
N SER A 465 7.55 11.21 7.48
CA SER A 465 7.86 10.36 8.65
C SER A 465 9.33 10.42 9.05
N LEU A 466 10.25 10.43 8.07
CA LEU A 466 11.70 10.50 8.35
C LEU A 466 12.09 11.83 8.99
N ILE A 467 11.61 12.96 8.45
CA ILE A 467 11.86 14.29 8.99
C ILE A 467 11.23 14.45 10.38
N LEU A 468 10.02 13.93 10.58
CA LEU A 468 9.35 13.94 11.87
C LEU A 468 10.19 13.23 12.94
N ILE A 469 10.64 12.00 12.68
CA ILE A 469 11.44 11.23 13.63
C ILE A 469 12.76 11.95 13.90
N ALA A 470 13.49 12.31 12.84
CA ALA A 470 14.76 13.00 12.94
C ALA A 470 14.66 14.34 13.70
N GLY A 471 13.60 15.10 13.46
CA GLY A 471 13.39 16.40 14.09
C GLY A 471 12.89 16.35 15.55
N MET A 472 12.27 15.22 15.94
CA MET A 472 11.77 15.08 17.32
C MET A 472 12.79 14.47 18.29
N LEU A 473 13.79 13.74 17.81
CA LEU A 473 14.85 13.16 18.66
C LEU A 473 15.62 14.22 19.47
N PRO A 474 16.01 15.37 18.90
CA PRO A 474 16.67 16.44 19.68
C PRO A 474 15.82 17.02 20.81
N LEU A 475 14.48 16.96 20.70
CA LEU A 475 13.58 17.40 21.77
C LEU A 475 13.74 16.50 23.01
N ALA A 476 13.90 15.20 22.84
CA ALA A 476 14.17 14.29 23.95
C ALA A 476 15.47 14.66 24.68
N LEU A 477 16.54 14.96 23.93
CA LEU A 477 17.82 15.43 24.50
C LEU A 477 17.66 16.75 25.24
N ALA A 478 16.88 17.70 24.69
CA ALA A 478 16.62 18.97 25.35
C ALA A 478 15.80 18.80 26.64
N MET A 479 14.84 17.88 26.67
CA MET A 479 14.06 17.54 27.88
C MET A 479 14.95 16.93 28.96
N GLU A 480 15.90 16.09 28.61
CA GLU A 480 16.87 15.52 29.53
C GLU A 480 17.78 16.60 30.13
N ARG A 481 18.43 17.41 29.29
CA ARG A 481 19.36 18.48 29.74
C ARG A 481 18.71 19.57 30.57
N SER A 482 17.49 19.98 30.22
CA SER A 482 16.74 20.97 30.98
C SER A 482 16.23 20.45 32.32
N GLY A 483 16.23 19.13 32.53
CA GLY A 483 15.58 18.48 33.67
C GLY A 483 14.07 18.39 33.58
N ALA A 484 13.48 18.79 32.44
CA ALA A 484 12.04 18.70 32.19
C ALA A 484 11.56 17.23 32.23
N LEU A 485 12.36 16.30 31.70
CA LEU A 485 12.08 14.88 31.73
C LEU A 485 11.97 14.36 33.17
N ALA A 486 12.98 14.64 34.02
CA ALA A 486 12.97 14.23 35.42
C ALA A 486 11.81 14.85 36.21
N PHE A 487 11.44 16.10 35.92
CA PHE A 487 10.28 16.74 36.53
C PHE A 487 8.98 16.03 36.16
N MET A 488 8.75 15.69 34.87
CA MET A 488 7.57 14.97 34.42
C MET A 488 7.48 13.57 35.06
N VAL A 489 8.60 12.86 35.08
CA VAL A 489 8.69 11.51 35.66
C VAL A 489 8.37 11.53 37.15
N ASN A 490 8.99 12.46 37.91
CA ASN A 490 8.71 12.59 39.36
C ASN A 490 7.24 12.90 39.67
N HIS A 491 6.60 13.74 38.85
CA HIS A 491 5.16 14.03 39.02
C HIS A 491 4.29 12.84 38.62
N LEU A 492 4.66 12.10 37.56
CA LEU A 492 3.95 10.89 37.15
C LEU A 492 4.04 9.82 38.25
N VAL A 493 5.24 9.58 38.79
CA VAL A 493 5.47 8.63 39.89
C VAL A 493 4.74 9.06 41.17
N ALA A 494 4.71 10.35 41.48
CA ALA A 494 3.97 10.89 42.64
C ALA A 494 2.45 10.70 42.51
N LEU A 495 1.91 10.79 41.29
CA LEU A 495 0.48 10.55 41.01
C LEU A 495 0.10 9.07 41.07
N ILE A 496 1.00 8.20 40.58
CA ILE A 496 0.75 6.74 40.50
C ILE A 496 1.01 6.06 41.85
N GLY A 497 1.90 6.63 42.67
CA GLY A 497 2.37 6.06 43.93
C GLY A 497 3.54 5.06 43.74
N PRO A 498 4.44 4.96 44.72
CA PRO A 498 5.56 4.03 44.66
C PRO A 498 5.04 2.60 44.87
N GLY A 499 4.94 1.79 43.85
CA GLY A 499 4.79 0.36 44.07
C GLY A 499 3.86 -0.45 43.19
N SER A 500 3.25 0.12 42.16
CA SER A 500 2.44 -0.69 41.24
C SER A 500 2.96 -0.59 39.79
N PRO A 501 3.85 -1.51 39.36
CA PRO A 501 4.32 -1.55 37.96
C PRO A 501 3.20 -1.64 36.95
N LEU A 502 2.13 -2.38 37.27
CA LEU A 502 0.94 -2.51 36.44
C LEU A 502 0.19 -1.17 36.28
N LEU A 503 0.12 -0.35 37.33
CA LEU A 503 -0.54 0.95 37.26
C LEU A 503 0.28 1.91 36.38
N LEU A 504 1.61 1.85 36.46
CA LEU A 504 2.51 2.59 35.56
C LEU A 504 2.28 2.19 34.09
N CYS A 505 2.31 0.91 33.78
CA CYS A 505 2.04 0.41 32.42
C CYS A 505 0.63 0.82 31.94
N THR A 506 -0.39 0.74 32.83
CA THR A 506 -1.75 1.17 32.49
C THR A 506 -1.80 2.66 32.14
N SER A 507 -1.17 3.50 32.94
CA SER A 507 -1.15 4.95 32.74
C SER A 507 -0.40 5.34 31.45
N LEU A 508 0.75 4.71 31.21
CA LEU A 508 1.52 4.92 29.99
C LEU A 508 0.78 4.40 28.76
N PHE A 509 0.11 3.24 28.85
CA PHE A 509 -0.71 2.73 27.76
C PHE A 509 -1.84 3.71 27.42
N LEU A 510 -2.59 4.17 28.41
CA LEU A 510 -3.70 5.09 28.20
C LEU A 510 -3.21 6.44 27.64
N LEU A 511 -2.15 7.00 28.20
CA LEU A 511 -1.55 8.23 27.71
C LEU A 511 -1.12 8.10 26.24
N THR A 512 -0.34 7.08 25.95
CA THR A 512 0.17 6.81 24.58
C THR A 512 -0.98 6.55 23.62
N SER A 513 -1.93 5.73 24.02
CA SER A 513 -3.06 5.34 23.19
C SER A 513 -4.00 6.50 22.90
N VAL A 514 -4.25 7.39 23.86
CA VAL A 514 -5.04 8.62 23.67
C VAL A 514 -4.31 9.59 22.73
N LEU A 515 -3.03 9.84 22.95
CA LEU A 515 -2.23 10.71 22.08
C LEU A 515 -2.22 10.20 20.65
N SER A 516 -2.07 8.89 20.43
CA SER A 516 -2.03 8.30 19.08
C SER A 516 -3.35 8.40 18.31
N GLN A 517 -4.47 8.79 18.95
CA GLN A 517 -5.72 9.07 18.23
C GLN A 517 -5.71 10.42 17.48
N PHE A 518 -4.84 11.33 17.89
CA PHE A 518 -4.78 12.71 17.36
C PHE A 518 -3.45 13.00 16.64
N ILE A 519 -2.41 12.27 17.00
CA ILE A 519 -1.05 12.42 16.48
C ILE A 519 -0.64 11.08 15.85
N SER A 520 0.26 11.09 14.88
CA SER A 520 0.75 9.84 14.28
C SER A 520 1.39 8.92 15.32
N ASN A 521 1.25 7.60 15.13
CA ASN A 521 1.85 6.58 16.00
C ASN A 521 3.34 6.81 16.22
N THR A 522 4.05 7.21 15.16
CA THR A 522 5.48 7.53 15.19
C THR A 522 5.78 8.72 16.11
N ALA A 523 5.07 9.83 15.93
CA ALA A 523 5.26 11.03 16.73
C ALA A 523 4.94 10.77 18.21
N THR A 524 3.85 10.06 18.49
CA THR A 524 3.47 9.66 19.84
C THR A 524 4.59 8.83 20.51
N THR A 525 5.16 7.87 19.79
CA THR A 525 6.22 7.01 20.33
C THR A 525 7.48 7.81 20.63
N VAL A 526 7.90 8.68 19.72
CA VAL A 526 9.10 9.53 19.93
C VAL A 526 8.95 10.43 21.15
N LEU A 527 7.72 10.91 21.43
CA LEU A 527 7.41 11.73 22.60
C LEU A 527 7.38 10.91 23.90
N VAL A 528 6.73 9.75 23.89
CA VAL A 528 6.44 9.01 25.13
C VAL A 528 7.57 8.04 25.51
N ALA A 529 8.28 7.46 24.54
CA ALA A 529 9.30 6.45 24.83
C ALA A 529 10.43 6.96 25.77
N PRO A 530 11.00 8.16 25.61
CA PRO A 530 12.00 8.68 26.55
C PRO A 530 11.44 8.85 27.97
N ILE A 531 10.18 9.30 28.10
CA ILE A 531 9.49 9.46 29.38
C ILE A 531 9.32 8.10 30.06
N ALA A 532 8.85 7.12 29.30
CA ALA A 532 8.63 5.77 29.78
C ALA A 532 9.93 5.09 30.26
N LEU A 533 10.99 5.23 29.45
CA LEU A 533 12.31 4.68 29.76
C LEU A 533 12.89 5.30 31.03
N SER A 534 12.89 6.63 31.13
CA SER A 534 13.41 7.32 32.31
C SER A 534 12.57 7.02 33.55
N THR A 535 11.23 6.85 33.40
CA THR A 535 10.37 6.45 34.51
C THR A 535 10.73 5.06 35.00
N ALA A 536 10.94 4.08 34.12
CA ALA A 536 11.36 2.73 34.49
C ALA A 536 12.70 2.75 35.24
N GLN A 537 13.69 3.47 34.73
CA GLN A 537 15.02 3.59 35.34
C GLN A 537 14.96 4.24 36.75
N LEU A 538 14.21 5.32 36.92
CA LEU A 538 14.08 6.03 38.20
C LEU A 538 13.29 5.24 39.24
N THR A 539 12.34 4.41 38.80
CA THR A 539 11.57 3.53 39.71
C THR A 539 12.26 2.20 39.98
N GLY A 540 13.42 1.94 39.35
CA GLY A 540 14.15 0.69 39.50
C GLY A 540 13.46 -0.52 38.86
N LEU A 541 12.51 -0.27 37.95
CA LEU A 541 11.81 -1.32 37.21
C LEU A 541 12.60 -1.72 35.97
N ASN A 542 12.43 -2.99 35.53
CA ASN A 542 12.93 -3.41 34.23
C ASN A 542 12.29 -2.55 33.11
N PRO A 543 13.07 -1.89 32.24
CA PRO A 543 12.54 -1.07 31.18
C PRO A 543 11.77 -1.84 30.08
N GLU A 544 12.08 -3.13 29.86
CA GLU A 544 11.48 -3.92 28.76
C GLU A 544 9.95 -3.95 28.79
N PRO A 545 9.25 -4.32 29.90
CA PRO A 545 7.79 -4.34 29.92
C PRO A 545 7.16 -2.96 29.74
N VAL A 546 7.82 -1.93 30.25
CA VAL A 546 7.36 -0.54 30.14
C VAL A 546 7.45 -0.05 28.69
N MET A 547 8.57 -0.30 28.04
CA MET A 547 8.85 0.07 26.65
C MET A 547 7.98 -0.73 25.66
N MET A 548 7.80 -2.02 25.92
CA MET A 548 6.87 -2.87 25.13
C MET A 548 5.44 -2.33 25.22
N THR A 549 5.00 -1.93 26.41
CA THR A 549 3.66 -1.33 26.63
C THR A 549 3.47 -0.07 25.76
N VAL A 550 4.47 0.81 25.70
CA VAL A 550 4.42 2.02 24.86
C VAL A 550 4.36 1.69 23.37
N ALA A 551 5.17 0.73 22.91
CA ALA A 551 5.19 0.31 21.50
C ALA A 551 3.82 -0.22 21.03
N ILE A 552 3.22 -1.10 21.83
CA ILE A 552 1.89 -1.66 21.52
C ILE A 552 0.82 -0.56 21.61
N ALA A 553 0.82 0.25 22.67
CA ALA A 553 -0.15 1.32 22.86
C ALA A 553 -0.15 2.34 21.71
N ALA A 554 1.03 2.74 21.21
CA ALA A 554 1.18 3.65 20.08
C ALA A 554 0.58 3.08 18.79
N SER A 555 0.58 1.76 18.64
CA SER A 555 0.06 1.07 17.47
C SER A 555 -1.46 0.77 17.57
N THR A 556 -2.12 1.08 18.70
CA THR A 556 -3.57 0.86 18.91
C THR A 556 -4.44 2.03 18.43
N ALA A 557 -4.10 2.65 17.31
CA ALA A 557 -4.82 3.78 16.73
C ALA A 557 -6.13 3.33 16.05
N PHE A 558 -7.06 2.75 16.81
CA PHE A 558 -8.29 2.15 16.28
C PHE A 558 -9.52 3.06 16.37
N ALA A 559 -9.53 4.03 17.32
CA ALA A 559 -10.75 4.74 17.69
C ALA A 559 -11.11 5.90 16.76
N THR A 560 -10.18 6.39 15.94
CA THR A 560 -10.44 7.49 15.00
C THR A 560 -9.96 7.19 13.58
N PRO A 561 -10.63 7.73 12.55
CA PRO A 561 -10.18 7.57 11.17
C PRO A 561 -8.91 8.38 10.85
N ILE A 562 -8.62 9.44 11.60
CA ILE A 562 -7.48 10.34 11.37
C ILE A 562 -6.19 9.88 12.05
N ALA A 563 -6.29 8.97 13.02
CA ALA A 563 -5.15 8.48 13.81
C ALA A 563 -4.09 7.77 12.94
N SER A 564 -4.50 7.18 11.83
CA SER A 564 -3.62 6.45 10.93
C SER A 564 -4.06 6.59 9.47
N PRO A 565 -3.12 6.75 8.52
CA PRO A 565 -3.42 6.69 7.09
C PRO A 565 -4.17 5.41 6.69
N VAL A 566 -3.93 4.30 7.38
CA VAL A 566 -4.61 3.01 7.19
C VAL A 566 -6.13 3.16 7.39
N ASN A 567 -6.54 3.80 8.48
CA ASN A 567 -7.96 4.04 8.78
C ASN A 567 -8.59 5.02 7.78
N THR A 568 -7.84 6.06 7.39
CA THR A 568 -8.29 7.05 6.40
C THR A 568 -8.56 6.41 5.04
N LEU A 569 -7.71 5.48 4.60
CA LEU A 569 -7.87 4.78 3.32
C LEU A 569 -9.18 3.97 3.23
N VAL A 570 -9.61 3.36 4.33
CA VAL A 570 -10.83 2.54 4.34
C VAL A 570 -12.10 3.34 4.64
N LEU A 571 -11.97 4.62 5.04
CA LEU A 571 -13.09 5.49 5.40
C LEU A 571 -14.09 5.64 4.24
N GLY A 572 -13.61 6.03 3.06
CA GLY A 572 -14.41 6.20 1.86
C GLY A 572 -14.97 4.88 1.32
N PRO A 573 -14.12 3.89 0.96
CA PRO A 573 -14.56 2.60 0.44
C PRO A 573 -15.49 1.82 1.37
N GLY A 574 -15.36 1.99 2.69
CA GLY A 574 -16.24 1.39 3.68
C GLY A 574 -17.47 2.22 4.02
N ASN A 575 -17.59 3.43 3.47
CA ASN A 575 -18.67 4.39 3.78
C ASN A 575 -18.87 4.60 5.27
N TYR A 576 -17.76 4.77 6.02
CA TYR A 576 -17.79 4.93 7.47
C TYR A 576 -17.97 6.40 7.88
N ARG A 577 -18.51 6.57 9.08
CA ARG A 577 -18.51 7.84 9.80
C ARG A 577 -17.47 7.79 10.92
N PHE A 578 -17.07 8.94 11.41
CA PHE A 578 -16.13 9.04 12.52
C PHE A 578 -16.55 8.19 13.74
N ALA A 579 -17.83 8.24 14.10
CA ALA A 579 -18.38 7.49 15.22
C ALA A 579 -18.33 5.97 15.06
N ASP A 580 -18.24 5.46 13.83
CA ASP A 580 -18.16 4.01 13.59
C ASP A 580 -16.81 3.46 14.06
N PHE A 581 -15.72 4.24 13.82
CA PHE A 581 -14.39 3.89 14.33
C PHE A 581 -14.35 3.89 15.85
N ALA A 582 -14.93 4.89 16.50
CA ALA A 582 -14.99 4.93 17.96
C ALA A 582 -15.77 3.74 18.54
N ARG A 583 -16.92 3.38 17.95
CA ARG A 583 -17.77 2.27 18.42
C ARG A 583 -17.07 0.92 18.33
N VAL A 584 -16.31 0.67 17.30
CA VAL A 584 -15.61 -0.62 17.07
C VAL A 584 -14.20 -0.57 17.65
N GLY A 585 -13.52 0.57 17.52
CA GLY A 585 -12.12 0.72 17.89
C GLY A 585 -11.88 0.83 19.40
N ILE A 586 -12.74 1.56 20.16
CA ILE A 586 -12.54 1.73 21.60
C ILE A 586 -12.59 0.37 22.33
N PRO A 587 -13.58 -0.51 22.10
CA PRO A 587 -13.56 -1.84 22.72
C PRO A 587 -12.33 -2.67 22.33
N LEU A 588 -11.89 -2.58 21.08
CA LEU A 588 -10.67 -3.27 20.63
C LEU A 588 -9.42 -2.73 21.32
N GLN A 589 -9.36 -1.41 21.53
CA GLN A 589 -8.27 -0.74 22.23
C GLN A 589 -8.19 -1.16 23.70
N LEU A 590 -9.35 -1.26 24.37
CA LEU A 590 -9.45 -1.77 25.74
C LEU A 590 -9.04 -3.26 25.80
N LEU A 591 -9.40 -4.04 24.80
CA LEU A 591 -8.98 -5.44 24.70
C LEU A 591 -7.45 -5.53 24.59
N ALA A 592 -6.84 -4.70 23.73
CA ALA A 592 -5.38 -4.62 23.59
C ALA A 592 -4.71 -4.19 24.90
N LEU A 593 -5.27 -3.22 25.63
CA LEU A 593 -4.81 -2.83 26.97
C LEU A 593 -4.76 -4.04 27.91
N VAL A 594 -5.87 -4.76 28.04
CA VAL A 594 -5.96 -5.92 28.96
C VAL A 594 -4.93 -6.98 28.58
N ILE A 595 -4.81 -7.31 27.30
CA ILE A 595 -3.83 -8.29 26.80
C ILE A 595 -2.40 -7.83 27.13
N THR A 596 -2.10 -6.55 26.87
CA THR A 596 -0.78 -5.99 27.16
C THR A 596 -0.46 -6.08 28.65
N LEU A 597 -1.37 -5.67 29.52
CA LEU A 597 -1.14 -5.70 30.97
C LEU A 597 -1.00 -7.11 31.56
N VAL A 598 -1.64 -8.11 30.93
CA VAL A 598 -1.54 -9.50 31.39
C VAL A 598 -0.30 -10.18 30.83
N LEU A 599 -0.05 -10.06 29.54
CA LEU A 599 1.02 -10.81 28.88
C LEU A 599 2.40 -10.16 28.99
N THR A 600 2.48 -8.82 29.03
CA THR A 600 3.78 -8.15 29.09
C THR A 600 4.58 -8.53 30.32
N PRO A 601 4.03 -8.56 31.55
CA PRO A 601 4.77 -9.00 32.74
C PRO A 601 5.14 -10.49 32.72
N LEU A 602 4.39 -11.32 31.99
CA LEU A 602 4.69 -12.74 31.86
C LEU A 602 5.85 -13.01 30.90
N LEU A 603 5.98 -12.19 29.84
CA LEU A 603 7.01 -12.30 28.84
C LEU A 603 8.28 -11.54 29.25
N PHE A 604 8.11 -10.40 29.88
CA PHE A 604 9.16 -9.48 30.35
C PHE A 604 8.89 -9.14 31.81
N PRO A 605 9.50 -9.84 32.78
CA PRO A 605 9.31 -9.57 34.21
C PRO A 605 9.74 -8.16 34.59
N PHE A 606 9.03 -7.53 35.54
CA PHE A 606 9.34 -6.20 36.08
C PHE A 606 10.63 -6.16 36.88
#